data_712d90370e983bce41f925178418b192
#
_entry.id   712d90370e983bce41f925178418b192
#
_cell.length_a   1.000
_cell.length_b   1.000
_cell.length_c   1.000
_cell.angle_alpha   90.00
_cell.angle_beta   90.00
_cell.angle_gamma   90.00
#
_symmetry.space_group_name_H-M   'P 1'
#
loop_
_entity.id
_entity.type
_entity.pdbx_description
1 polymer ?
#
loop_
_entity_poly.entity_id
_entity_poly.type
_entity_poly.pdbx_seq_one_letter_code
_entity_poly.pdbx_strand_id
1 'polypeptide(L)'
;MMKKPLLALSVVALSLSSIITPLHASAALPTQVEGQALPSLAPMLEQVSPAVVSIAVEGTQVSRQRIPESFRFFFGDEFPADQVRERPFRGLGSGVIIDADKGYIVTNYHVINGANTIKVQLTDGREYDAELVGGDQMTDVALLKLEKKVKNLTQIKLADSDKLRVGDFTVAIGNPFGLGQTVTSGIVSALGRSGLNLENLENFIQTDAAINSGNSGGAW
;
A
#
# COMPACT_ATOMS: atom_id res chain seq x y z
N MET A 1 -95.33 -18.42 -33.37
CA MET A 1 -94.53 -18.42 -32.13
C MET A 1 -93.13 -18.81 -32.48
N MET A 2 -92.24 -17.80 -32.57
CA MET A 2 -90.83 -18.02 -32.95
C MET A 2 -89.96 -18.02 -31.78
N LYS A 3 -89.25 -19.10 -31.47
CA LYS A 3 -88.26 -19.23 -30.42
C LYS A 3 -86.89 -18.79 -31.02
N LYS A 4 -86.29 -17.75 -30.45
CA LYS A 4 -84.94 -17.30 -30.78
C LYS A 4 -83.93 -18.19 -30.04
N PRO A 5 -82.84 -18.63 -30.69
CA PRO A 5 -81.73 -19.29 -29.99
C PRO A 5 -80.78 -18.25 -29.44
N LEU A 6 -80.42 -18.44 -28.16
CA LEU A 6 -79.36 -17.68 -27.45
C LEU A 6 -77.97 -18.11 -27.93
N LEU A 7 -77.23 -17.19 -28.51
CA LEU A 7 -75.84 -17.41 -28.88
C LEU A 7 -74.93 -17.21 -27.63
N ALA A 8 -74.34 -18.27 -27.16
CA ALA A 8 -73.35 -18.19 -26.09
C ALA A 8 -71.98 -17.80 -26.66
N LEU A 9 -71.51 -16.62 -26.35
CA LEU A 9 -70.14 -16.13 -26.72
C LEU A 9 -69.14 -16.62 -25.74
N SER A 10 -68.33 -17.63 -26.07
CA SER A 10 -67.21 -18.12 -25.27
C SER A 10 -66.00 -17.22 -25.51
N VAL A 11 -65.68 -16.40 -24.53
CA VAL A 11 -64.42 -15.62 -24.50
C VAL A 11 -63.31 -16.53 -24.02
N VAL A 12 -62.41 -16.96 -24.93
CA VAL A 12 -61.16 -17.64 -24.55
C VAL A 12 -60.13 -16.58 -24.20
N ALA A 13 -59.86 -16.42 -22.91
CA ALA A 13 -58.80 -15.57 -22.42
C ALA A 13 -57.46 -16.32 -22.60
N LEU A 14 -56.67 -15.94 -23.62
CA LEU A 14 -55.31 -16.42 -23.80
C LEU A 14 -54.40 -15.68 -22.83
N SER A 15 -54.05 -16.29 -21.69
CA SER A 15 -53.05 -15.76 -20.75
C SER A 15 -51.66 -15.96 -21.33
N LEU A 16 -51.09 -14.93 -21.94
CA LEU A 16 -49.67 -14.86 -22.29
C LEU A 16 -48.82 -14.75 -21.00
N SER A 17 -48.35 -15.87 -20.48
CA SER A 17 -47.37 -15.88 -19.41
C SER A 17 -46.02 -15.49 -20.02
N SER A 18 -45.65 -14.22 -19.92
CA SER A 18 -44.30 -13.74 -20.24
C SER A 18 -43.34 -14.34 -19.23
N ILE A 19 -42.60 -15.36 -19.64
CA ILE A 19 -41.44 -15.87 -18.89
C ILE A 19 -40.35 -14.80 -18.94
N ILE A 20 -40.29 -13.97 -17.90
CA ILE A 20 -39.19 -13.03 -17.68
C ILE A 20 -38.03 -13.89 -17.21
N THR A 21 -37.17 -14.33 -18.12
CA THR A 21 -35.85 -14.89 -17.75
C THR A 21 -35.01 -13.74 -17.21
N PRO A 22 -34.46 -13.86 -15.98
CA PRO A 22 -33.55 -12.84 -15.49
C PRO A 22 -32.31 -12.81 -16.40
N LEU A 23 -32.16 -11.74 -17.20
CA LEU A 23 -30.91 -11.45 -17.87
C LEU A 23 -29.89 -11.18 -16.78
N HIS A 24 -29.03 -12.16 -16.48
CA HIS A 24 -27.84 -11.92 -15.68
C HIS A 24 -26.93 -11.04 -16.53
N ALA A 25 -26.97 -9.73 -16.29
CA ALA A 25 -25.95 -8.83 -16.82
C ALA A 25 -24.62 -9.20 -16.16
N SER A 26 -23.85 -10.04 -16.84
CA SER A 26 -22.46 -10.27 -16.48
C SER A 26 -21.72 -8.97 -16.77
N ALA A 27 -21.41 -8.20 -15.72
CA ALA A 27 -20.60 -6.99 -15.81
C ALA A 27 -19.11 -7.34 -15.97
N ALA A 28 -18.80 -8.37 -16.73
CA ALA A 28 -17.42 -8.68 -17.09
C ALA A 28 -16.92 -7.60 -18.05
N LEU A 29 -15.81 -6.97 -17.70
CA LEU A 29 -15.11 -6.07 -18.60
C LEU A 29 -14.78 -6.82 -19.90
N PRO A 30 -14.87 -6.16 -21.06
CA PRO A 30 -14.50 -6.79 -22.31
C PRO A 30 -13.02 -7.21 -22.25
N THR A 31 -12.71 -8.41 -22.69
CA THR A 31 -11.33 -8.90 -22.75
C THR A 31 -10.53 -8.29 -23.90
N GLN A 32 -11.22 -7.67 -24.84
CA GLN A 32 -10.65 -7.04 -26.02
C GLN A 32 -11.44 -5.78 -26.39
N VAL A 33 -10.77 -4.77 -26.89
CA VAL A 33 -11.35 -3.58 -27.52
C VAL A 33 -10.79 -3.49 -28.93
N GLU A 34 -11.70 -3.38 -29.93
CA GLU A 34 -11.34 -3.34 -31.36
C GLU A 34 -10.42 -4.49 -31.80
N GLY A 35 -10.60 -5.70 -31.23
CA GLY A 35 -9.79 -6.88 -31.55
C GLY A 35 -8.40 -6.91 -30.93
N GLN A 36 -8.04 -5.91 -30.11
CA GLN A 36 -6.81 -5.91 -29.33
C GLN A 36 -7.10 -6.30 -27.88
N ALA A 37 -6.28 -7.19 -27.34
CA ALA A 37 -6.34 -7.53 -25.91
C ALA A 37 -6.06 -6.28 -25.06
N LEU A 38 -6.83 -6.08 -24.01
CA LEU A 38 -6.57 -5.01 -23.05
C LEU A 38 -5.17 -5.22 -22.43
N PRO A 39 -4.35 -4.17 -22.33
CA PRO A 39 -3.06 -4.27 -21.68
C PRO A 39 -3.25 -4.69 -20.22
N SER A 40 -2.49 -5.69 -19.78
CA SER A 40 -2.50 -6.17 -18.41
C SER A 40 -1.15 -5.92 -17.75
N LEU A 41 -1.17 -5.43 -16.51
CA LEU A 41 0.03 -5.27 -15.68
C LEU A 41 0.42 -6.57 -14.98
N ALA A 42 -0.43 -7.61 -15.01
CA ALA A 42 -0.20 -8.85 -14.27
C ALA A 42 1.16 -9.50 -14.59
N PRO A 43 1.61 -9.63 -15.86
CA PRO A 43 2.91 -10.25 -16.15
C PRO A 43 4.10 -9.46 -15.58
N MET A 44 4.01 -8.14 -15.53
CA MET A 44 5.04 -7.30 -14.90
C MET A 44 5.01 -7.46 -13.38
N LEU A 45 3.81 -7.45 -12.77
CA LEU A 45 3.64 -7.63 -11.35
C LEU A 45 4.16 -8.98 -10.86
N GLU A 46 3.93 -10.07 -11.58
CA GLU A 46 4.48 -11.40 -11.25
C GLU A 46 6.01 -11.38 -11.13
N GLN A 47 6.69 -10.54 -11.92
CA GLN A 47 8.14 -10.42 -11.91
C GLN A 47 8.67 -9.53 -10.78
N VAL A 48 7.99 -8.41 -10.49
CA VAL A 48 8.51 -7.40 -9.55
C VAL A 48 7.97 -7.54 -8.13
N SER A 49 6.76 -8.08 -7.97
CA SER A 49 6.15 -8.27 -6.66
C SER A 49 7.00 -9.02 -5.65
N PRO A 50 7.74 -10.09 -6.01
CA PRO A 50 8.59 -10.78 -5.05
C PRO A 50 9.73 -9.93 -4.47
N ALA A 51 10.06 -8.80 -5.10
CA ALA A 51 11.04 -7.85 -4.57
C ALA A 51 10.47 -6.92 -3.49
N VAL A 52 9.13 -6.83 -3.35
CA VAL A 52 8.47 -5.98 -2.36
C VAL A 52 8.15 -6.80 -1.12
N VAL A 53 8.66 -6.36 0.03
CA VAL A 53 8.57 -7.06 1.31
C VAL A 53 7.72 -6.29 2.31
N SER A 54 7.22 -6.99 3.33
CA SER A 54 6.62 -6.37 4.52
C SER A 54 7.71 -6.07 5.54
N ILE A 55 7.61 -4.91 6.19
CA ILE A 55 8.48 -4.53 7.29
C ILE A 55 7.62 -4.33 8.52
N ALA A 56 7.92 -5.08 9.58
CA ALA A 56 7.33 -4.92 10.90
C ALA A 56 8.41 -4.44 11.87
N VAL A 57 8.11 -3.41 12.63
CA VAL A 57 9.02 -2.86 13.61
C VAL A 57 8.41 -2.86 15.00
N GLU A 58 9.23 -3.09 16.01
CA GLU A 58 8.89 -2.92 17.40
C GLU A 58 9.92 -1.99 18.04
N GLY A 59 9.45 -1.07 18.84
CA GLY A 59 10.32 -0.09 19.50
C GLY A 59 9.70 0.45 20.77
N THR A 60 10.43 1.35 21.43
CA THR A 60 10.00 2.02 22.64
C THR A 60 10.05 3.52 22.42
N GLN A 61 8.91 4.16 22.49
CA GLN A 61 8.81 5.62 22.42
C GLN A 61 8.95 6.21 23.80
N VAL A 62 9.97 7.04 24.00
CA VAL A 62 10.22 7.75 25.24
C VAL A 62 9.50 9.10 25.20
N SER A 63 8.42 9.22 25.94
CA SER A 63 7.68 10.49 26.10
C SER A 63 8.13 11.17 27.39
N ARG A 64 8.76 12.35 27.27
CA ARG A 64 9.07 13.23 28.40
C ARG A 64 7.88 14.17 28.61
N GLN A 65 7.10 13.92 29.65
CA GLN A 65 6.03 14.83 30.04
C GLN A 65 6.63 15.87 30.98
N ARG A 66 6.85 17.10 30.48
CA ARG A 66 7.22 18.23 31.33
C ARG A 66 6.04 18.58 32.21
N ILE A 67 6.23 18.50 33.53
CA ILE A 67 5.25 18.98 34.49
C ILE A 67 5.32 20.52 34.46
N PRO A 68 4.18 21.23 34.28
CA PRO A 68 4.17 22.69 34.29
C PRO A 68 4.79 23.24 35.58
N GLU A 69 5.59 24.30 35.47
CA GLU A 69 6.24 24.97 36.61
C GLU A 69 5.27 25.37 37.73
N SER A 70 4.04 25.72 37.38
CA SER A 70 2.96 26.01 38.30
C SER A 70 2.66 24.83 39.25
N PHE A 71 2.79 23.59 38.79
CA PHE A 71 2.56 22.41 39.62
C PHE A 71 3.69 22.21 40.63
N ARG A 72 4.95 22.51 40.23
CA ARG A 72 6.12 22.46 41.13
C ARG A 72 6.02 23.48 42.23
N PHE A 73 5.46 24.64 41.93
CA PHE A 73 5.27 25.70 42.93
C PHE A 73 4.27 25.30 44.04
N PHE A 74 3.23 24.50 43.72
CA PHE A 74 2.20 24.10 44.68
C PHE A 74 2.55 22.83 45.47
N PHE A 75 3.35 21.91 44.91
CA PHE A 75 3.58 20.59 45.49
C PHE A 75 5.03 20.31 45.89
N GLY A 76 5.96 21.29 45.76
CA GLY A 76 7.36 21.19 46.16
C GLY A 76 8.20 20.26 45.28
N ASP A 77 9.48 20.16 45.65
CA ASP A 77 10.52 19.38 44.93
C ASP A 77 10.43 17.85 45.12
N GLU A 78 9.43 17.36 45.86
CA GLU A 78 9.24 15.91 46.07
C GLU A 78 8.67 15.18 44.85
N PHE A 79 8.20 15.90 43.84
CA PHE A 79 7.79 15.29 42.57
C PHE A 79 8.96 15.17 41.58
N PRO A 80 9.24 14.00 41.04
CA PRO A 80 10.26 13.85 40.01
C PRO A 80 9.98 14.77 38.84
N ALA A 81 10.97 15.61 38.52
CA ALA A 81 10.86 16.71 37.57
C ALA A 81 10.46 16.28 36.15
N ASP A 82 10.70 15.05 35.79
CA ASP A 82 10.40 14.45 34.49
C ASP A 82 9.86 13.02 34.66
N GLN A 83 8.61 12.79 34.35
CA GLN A 83 8.14 11.42 34.20
C GLN A 83 8.49 10.95 32.78
N VAL A 84 9.54 10.16 32.70
CA VAL A 84 9.88 9.41 31.50
C VAL A 84 8.90 8.24 31.39
N ARG A 85 7.97 8.30 30.44
CA ARG A 85 7.08 7.19 30.12
C ARG A 85 7.58 6.51 28.85
N GLU A 86 8.01 5.29 29.02
CA GLU A 86 8.29 4.41 27.90
C GLU A 86 6.99 3.74 27.44
N ARG A 87 6.67 3.89 26.16
CA ARG A 87 5.52 3.23 25.55
C ARG A 87 6.03 2.35 24.40
N PRO A 88 5.79 1.04 24.47
CA PRO A 88 6.08 0.18 23.33
C PRO A 88 5.17 0.59 22.15
N PHE A 89 5.74 0.59 20.96
CA PHE A 89 5.01 0.79 19.73
C PHE A 89 5.34 -0.31 18.72
N ARG A 90 4.41 -0.53 17.79
CA ARG A 90 4.59 -1.38 16.63
C ARG A 90 4.28 -0.56 15.39
N GLY A 91 5.13 -0.68 14.38
CA GLY A 91 4.95 -0.06 13.08
C GLY A 91 4.94 -1.11 11.98
N LEU A 92 4.27 -0.78 10.89
CA LEU A 92 4.20 -1.61 9.70
C LEU A 92 4.46 -0.74 8.48
N GLY A 93 5.16 -1.29 7.52
CA GLY A 93 5.44 -0.66 6.24
C GLY A 93 5.85 -1.68 5.21
N SER A 94 6.34 -1.17 4.11
CA SER A 94 6.88 -1.97 3.01
C SER A 94 8.37 -1.70 2.82
N GLY A 95 9.04 -2.54 2.06
CA GLY A 95 10.40 -2.35 1.63
C GLY A 95 10.64 -2.97 0.27
N VAL A 96 11.74 -2.62 -0.36
CA VAL A 96 12.10 -3.09 -1.69
C VAL A 96 13.51 -3.67 -1.68
N ILE A 97 13.66 -4.91 -2.11
CA ILE A 97 14.97 -5.56 -2.26
C ILE A 97 15.68 -4.96 -3.47
N ILE A 98 16.81 -4.31 -3.22
CA ILE A 98 17.63 -3.66 -4.26
C ILE A 98 18.92 -4.40 -4.57
N ASP A 99 19.35 -5.33 -3.70
CA ASP A 99 20.52 -6.19 -3.91
C ASP A 99 20.23 -7.56 -3.26
N ALA A 100 19.97 -8.56 -4.10
CA ALA A 100 19.59 -9.90 -3.65
C ALA A 100 20.76 -10.67 -3.06
N ASP A 101 22.00 -10.39 -3.49
CA ASP A 101 23.21 -11.09 -3.02
C ASP A 101 23.61 -10.65 -1.63
N LYS A 102 23.48 -9.35 -1.36
CA LYS A 102 23.80 -8.74 -0.07
C LYS A 102 22.62 -8.69 0.89
N GLY A 103 21.39 -8.90 0.39
CA GLY A 103 20.15 -8.78 1.17
C GLY A 103 19.83 -7.35 1.54
N TYR A 104 20.14 -6.37 0.68
CA TYR A 104 19.82 -4.96 0.92
C TYR A 104 18.40 -4.63 0.53
N ILE A 105 17.73 -3.89 1.43
CA ILE A 105 16.34 -3.46 1.29
C ILE A 105 16.28 -1.96 1.55
N VAL A 106 15.61 -1.23 0.67
CA VAL A 106 15.28 0.19 0.86
C VAL A 106 13.86 0.31 1.40
N THR A 107 13.67 1.23 2.34
CA THR A 107 12.37 1.62 2.89
C THR A 107 12.37 3.10 3.24
N ASN A 108 11.26 3.64 3.71
CA ASN A 108 11.24 4.98 4.28
C ASN A 108 11.84 5.02 5.69
N TYR A 109 12.54 6.10 6.02
CA TYR A 109 13.13 6.28 7.35
C TYR A 109 12.07 6.32 8.44
N HIS A 110 10.93 6.97 8.20
CA HIS A 110 9.84 7.04 9.18
C HIS A 110 9.25 5.66 9.54
N VAL A 111 9.36 4.64 8.66
CA VAL A 111 8.89 3.27 8.94
C VAL A 111 9.72 2.63 10.04
N ILE A 112 11.04 2.92 10.08
CA ILE A 112 11.98 2.28 11.02
C ILE A 112 12.40 3.19 12.17
N ASN A 113 11.94 4.42 12.20
CA ASN A 113 12.37 5.40 13.19
C ASN A 113 11.97 4.98 14.60
N GLY A 114 12.96 4.90 15.50
CA GLY A 114 12.77 4.45 16.89
C GLY A 114 12.59 2.94 17.06
N ALA A 115 12.79 2.14 15.98
CA ALA A 115 12.71 0.70 16.06
C ALA A 115 13.89 0.11 16.84
N ASN A 116 13.60 -0.82 17.75
CA ASN A 116 14.59 -1.66 18.42
C ASN A 116 14.77 -3.00 17.69
N THR A 117 13.71 -3.44 17.00
CA THR A 117 13.67 -4.68 16.23
C THR A 117 13.02 -4.42 14.89
N ILE A 118 13.64 -4.92 13.83
CA ILE A 118 13.14 -4.83 12.46
C ILE A 118 13.00 -6.25 11.91
N LYS A 119 11.79 -6.62 11.52
CA LYS A 119 11.47 -7.89 10.87
C LYS A 119 11.03 -7.66 9.45
N VAL A 120 11.55 -8.47 8.55
CA VAL A 120 11.21 -8.45 7.13
C VAL A 120 10.54 -9.75 6.76
N GLN A 121 9.34 -9.66 6.19
CA GLN A 121 8.62 -10.83 5.68
C GLN A 121 8.55 -10.76 4.15
N LEU A 122 9.01 -11.83 3.52
CA LEU A 122 8.95 -12.00 2.07
C LEU A 122 7.53 -12.40 1.63
N THR A 123 7.24 -12.28 0.35
CA THR A 123 5.95 -12.66 -0.24
C THR A 123 5.63 -14.15 -0.12
N ASP A 124 6.63 -15.00 0.05
CA ASP A 124 6.47 -16.45 0.27
C ASP A 124 6.28 -16.83 1.76
N GLY A 125 6.16 -15.83 2.65
CA GLY A 125 5.93 -15.99 4.08
C GLY A 125 7.18 -16.20 4.92
N ARG A 126 8.37 -16.26 4.32
CA ARG A 126 9.62 -16.35 5.09
C ARG A 126 9.90 -15.04 5.82
N GLU A 127 10.27 -15.14 7.09
CA GLU A 127 10.61 -13.99 7.94
C GLU A 127 12.10 -13.98 8.29
N TYR A 128 12.67 -12.78 8.36
CA TYR A 128 14.06 -12.54 8.71
C TYR A 128 14.19 -11.29 9.57
N ASP A 129 15.15 -11.32 10.48
CA ASP A 129 15.58 -10.12 11.17
C ASP A 129 16.48 -9.29 10.25
N ALA A 130 16.41 -7.97 10.38
CA ALA A 130 17.19 -7.03 9.59
C ALA A 130 17.81 -5.97 10.48
N GLU A 131 18.99 -5.48 10.08
CA GLU A 131 19.71 -4.39 10.71
C GLU A 131 19.62 -3.12 9.87
N LEU A 132 19.62 -1.97 10.53
CA LEU A 132 19.73 -0.68 9.87
C LEU A 132 21.19 -0.44 9.46
N VAL A 133 21.46 -0.36 8.17
CA VAL A 133 22.79 -0.02 7.63
C VAL A 133 23.01 1.48 7.66
N GLY A 134 21.99 2.24 7.32
CA GLY A 134 22.00 3.70 7.35
C GLY A 134 20.64 4.26 6.98
N GLY A 135 20.41 5.50 7.38
CA GLY A 135 19.17 6.19 7.09
C GLY A 135 19.35 7.70 7.14
N ASP A 136 18.56 8.38 6.35
CA ASP A 136 18.51 9.83 6.31
C ASP A 136 17.08 10.31 6.54
N GLN A 137 16.91 11.02 7.65
CA GLN A 137 15.61 11.59 8.01
C GLN A 137 15.21 12.75 7.09
N MET A 138 16.18 13.42 6.47
CA MET A 138 15.88 14.58 5.60
C MET A 138 15.27 14.17 4.26
N THR A 139 15.68 13.01 3.75
CA THR A 139 15.16 12.44 2.50
C THR A 139 14.15 11.32 2.74
N ASP A 140 13.90 10.98 4.00
CA ASP A 140 13.03 9.87 4.43
C ASP A 140 13.40 8.52 3.79
N VAL A 141 14.71 8.25 3.63
CA VAL A 141 15.22 6.99 3.06
C VAL A 141 16.01 6.22 4.10
N ALA A 142 15.81 4.91 4.17
CA ALA A 142 16.60 3.99 5.00
C ALA A 142 17.03 2.76 4.21
N LEU A 143 18.25 2.30 4.48
CA LEU A 143 18.82 1.06 3.95
C LEU A 143 18.90 0.03 5.07
N LEU A 144 18.26 -1.10 4.86
CA LEU A 144 18.29 -2.27 5.73
C LEU A 144 19.11 -3.38 5.09
N LYS A 145 19.59 -4.29 5.93
CA LYS A 145 20.26 -5.52 5.51
C LYS A 145 19.73 -6.70 6.30
N LEU A 146 19.39 -7.78 5.61
CA LEU A 146 19.04 -9.03 6.25
C LEU A 146 20.25 -9.59 7.02
N GLU A 147 20.03 -9.97 8.29
CA GLU A 147 21.11 -10.49 9.14
C GLU A 147 21.67 -11.82 8.66
N LYS A 148 20.87 -12.59 7.93
CA LYS A 148 21.26 -13.89 7.39
C LYS A 148 21.30 -13.84 5.87
N LYS A 149 22.24 -14.59 5.29
CA LYS A 149 22.25 -14.77 3.85
C LYS A 149 21.04 -15.59 3.41
N VAL A 150 20.21 -14.97 2.57
CA VAL A 150 18.96 -15.54 2.08
C VAL A 150 19.14 -15.90 0.60
N LYS A 151 18.70 -17.10 0.22
CA LYS A 151 18.69 -17.55 -1.17
C LYS A 151 17.37 -17.23 -1.84
N ASN A 152 17.41 -17.11 -3.16
CA ASN A 152 16.23 -16.91 -4.00
C ASN A 152 15.48 -15.61 -3.64
N LEU A 153 16.22 -14.53 -3.43
CA LEU A 153 15.67 -13.18 -3.37
C LEU A 153 15.50 -12.64 -4.78
N THR A 154 14.41 -11.93 -5.01
CA THR A 154 14.21 -11.15 -6.23
C THR A 154 14.58 -9.71 -5.92
N GLN A 155 15.39 -9.07 -6.76
CA GLN A 155 15.69 -7.65 -6.65
C GLN A 155 15.00 -6.86 -7.75
N ILE A 156 14.62 -5.63 -7.43
CA ILE A 156 14.11 -4.69 -8.41
C ILE A 156 15.23 -3.95 -9.10
N LYS A 157 15.01 -3.54 -10.35
CA LYS A 157 15.94 -2.65 -11.06
C LYS A 157 15.57 -1.20 -10.75
N LEU A 158 16.57 -0.42 -10.35
CA LEU A 158 16.38 1.02 -10.17
C LEU A 158 16.34 1.69 -11.54
N ALA A 159 15.36 2.54 -11.75
CA ALA A 159 15.21 3.36 -12.95
C ALA A 159 15.84 4.74 -12.75
N ASP A 160 16.11 5.39 -13.86
CA ASP A 160 16.56 6.77 -13.90
C ASP A 160 15.34 7.71 -13.89
N SER A 161 15.03 8.31 -12.74
CA SER A 161 13.88 9.17 -12.56
C SER A 161 13.94 10.47 -13.37
N ASP A 162 15.13 10.89 -13.82
CA ASP A 162 15.28 12.08 -14.66
C ASP A 162 14.69 11.88 -16.08
N LYS A 163 14.43 10.64 -16.45
CA LYS A 163 13.80 10.29 -17.73
C LYS A 163 12.29 10.21 -17.69
N LEU A 164 11.70 10.33 -16.50
CA LEU A 164 10.25 10.28 -16.35
C LEU A 164 9.60 11.52 -16.99
N ARG A 165 8.39 11.30 -17.53
CA ARG A 165 7.57 12.33 -18.13
C ARG A 165 6.17 12.31 -17.53
N VAL A 166 5.53 13.46 -17.47
CA VAL A 166 4.11 13.54 -17.16
C VAL A 166 3.32 12.70 -18.16
N GLY A 167 2.46 11.83 -17.66
CA GLY A 167 1.68 10.87 -18.44
C GLY A 167 2.28 9.47 -18.52
N ASP A 168 3.52 9.23 -18.07
CA ASP A 168 4.08 7.88 -17.96
C ASP A 168 3.32 7.09 -16.88
N PHE A 169 3.09 5.78 -17.10
CA PHE A 169 2.40 4.93 -16.14
C PHE A 169 3.20 4.78 -14.85
N THR A 170 2.50 4.82 -13.73
CA THR A 170 3.03 4.50 -12.40
C THR A 170 2.26 3.35 -11.78
N VAL A 171 2.96 2.49 -11.05
CA VAL A 171 2.38 1.39 -10.29
C VAL A 171 3.00 1.40 -8.90
N ALA A 172 2.19 1.62 -7.87
CA ALA A 172 2.63 1.54 -6.49
C ALA A 172 2.35 0.14 -5.94
N ILE A 173 3.35 -0.48 -5.35
CA ILE A 173 3.26 -1.82 -4.78
C ILE A 173 3.69 -1.76 -3.32
N GLY A 174 2.79 -2.11 -2.41
CA GLY A 174 3.05 -2.23 -0.99
C GLY A 174 2.71 -3.62 -0.45
N ASN A 175 3.27 -3.98 0.69
CA ASN A 175 2.99 -5.23 1.40
C ASN A 175 2.94 -5.00 2.93
N PRO A 176 2.05 -4.12 3.42
CA PRO A 176 2.12 -3.61 4.79
C PRO A 176 1.89 -4.66 5.87
N PHE A 177 1.18 -5.73 5.56
CA PHE A 177 0.77 -6.72 6.56
C PHE A 177 1.34 -8.13 6.30
N GLY A 178 2.11 -8.32 5.23
CA GLY A 178 2.54 -9.66 4.82
C GLY A 178 1.39 -10.63 4.45
N LEU A 179 0.15 -10.14 4.43
CA LEU A 179 -1.07 -10.91 4.13
C LEU A 179 -1.46 -10.86 2.66
N GLY A 180 -0.74 -10.08 1.87
CA GLY A 180 -0.98 -9.86 0.45
C GLY A 180 -0.52 -8.47 0.04
N GLN A 181 -0.11 -8.35 -1.20
CA GLN A 181 0.35 -7.09 -1.75
C GLN A 181 -0.84 -6.23 -2.19
N THR A 182 -0.72 -4.93 -1.96
CA THR A 182 -1.62 -3.92 -2.51
C THR A 182 -0.95 -3.30 -3.70
N VAL A 183 -1.65 -3.29 -4.83
CA VAL A 183 -1.19 -2.69 -6.08
C VAL A 183 -2.17 -1.61 -6.48
N THR A 184 -1.67 -0.42 -6.72
CA THR A 184 -2.43 0.68 -7.31
C THR A 184 -1.70 1.20 -8.54
N SER A 185 -2.43 1.77 -9.48
CA SER A 185 -1.85 2.30 -10.71
C SER A 185 -2.42 3.68 -11.03
N GLY A 186 -1.63 4.47 -11.71
CA GLY A 186 -1.95 5.80 -12.16
C GLY A 186 -0.92 6.28 -13.17
N ILE A 187 -0.73 7.58 -13.24
CA ILE A 187 0.25 8.22 -14.11
C ILE A 187 1.11 9.20 -13.30
N VAL A 188 2.25 9.56 -13.84
CA VAL A 188 3.01 10.73 -13.38
C VAL A 188 2.18 11.98 -13.70
N SER A 189 1.69 12.66 -12.67
CA SER A 189 0.84 13.86 -12.81
C SER A 189 1.68 15.13 -12.84
N ALA A 190 2.82 15.16 -12.14
CA ALA A 190 3.78 16.25 -12.17
C ALA A 190 5.17 15.78 -11.70
N LEU A 191 6.20 16.54 -12.05
CA LEU A 191 7.58 16.35 -11.63
C LEU A 191 8.07 17.59 -10.88
N GLY A 192 9.12 17.41 -10.05
CA GLY A 192 9.80 18.52 -9.38
C GLY A 192 8.94 19.28 -8.37
N ARG A 193 7.99 18.62 -7.72
CA ARG A 193 7.15 19.23 -6.68
C ARG A 193 7.97 19.49 -5.43
N SER A 194 8.04 20.76 -5.02
CA SER A 194 8.75 21.24 -3.83
C SER A 194 7.93 22.30 -3.12
N GLY A 195 8.34 22.66 -1.89
CA GLY A 195 7.68 23.69 -1.09
C GLY A 195 6.38 23.23 -0.44
N LEU A 196 6.19 21.92 -0.28
CA LEU A 196 5.03 21.35 0.39
C LEU A 196 5.21 21.27 1.91
N ASN A 197 6.46 21.48 2.41
CA ASN A 197 6.87 21.36 3.82
C ASN A 197 6.57 19.98 4.43
N LEU A 198 6.60 18.93 3.61
CA LEU A 198 6.44 17.55 4.04
C LEU A 198 7.78 16.97 4.49
N GLU A 199 8.86 17.29 3.72
CA GLU A 199 10.23 16.86 3.97
C GLU A 199 11.18 18.05 3.79
N ASN A 200 12.39 17.95 4.33
CA ASN A 200 13.36 19.05 4.24
C ASN A 200 13.99 19.19 2.85
N LEU A 201 14.10 18.09 2.12
CA LEU A 201 14.57 18.05 0.74
C LEU A 201 13.45 17.50 -0.13
N GLU A 202 12.83 18.37 -0.90
CA GLU A 202 11.67 18.03 -1.71
C GLU A 202 12.00 18.12 -3.20
N ASN A 203 11.80 17.02 -3.90
CA ASN A 203 11.75 16.93 -5.36
C ASN A 203 10.83 15.78 -5.73
N PHE A 204 9.56 15.90 -5.31
CA PHE A 204 8.61 14.80 -5.42
C PHE A 204 8.11 14.60 -6.83
N ILE A 205 7.88 13.33 -7.17
CA ILE A 205 7.11 12.88 -8.31
C ILE A 205 5.65 12.76 -7.85
N GLN A 206 4.78 13.56 -8.44
CA GLN A 206 3.34 13.49 -8.15
C GLN A 206 2.68 12.45 -9.04
N THR A 207 1.81 11.63 -8.45
CA THR A 207 0.98 10.64 -9.17
C THR A 207 -0.45 10.69 -8.66
N ASP A 208 -1.38 10.18 -9.46
CA ASP A 208 -2.76 9.91 -9.07
C ASP A 208 -3.00 8.43 -8.68
N ALA A 209 -1.96 7.58 -8.72
CA ALA A 209 -2.02 6.27 -8.11
C ALA A 209 -2.36 6.41 -6.61
N ALA A 210 -3.34 5.63 -6.13
CA ALA A 210 -3.78 5.72 -4.73
C ALA A 210 -2.67 5.30 -3.78
N ILE A 211 -2.24 6.21 -2.91
CA ILE A 211 -1.27 5.97 -1.84
C ILE A 211 -2.02 5.88 -0.52
N ASN A 212 -1.83 4.81 0.19
CA ASN A 212 -2.45 4.52 1.47
C ASN A 212 -1.40 4.15 2.51
N SER A 213 -1.79 4.21 3.79
CA SER A 213 -0.96 3.69 4.89
C SER A 213 -0.55 2.25 4.59
N GLY A 214 0.78 2.00 4.57
CA GLY A 214 1.33 0.69 4.25
C GLY A 214 2.03 0.60 2.89
N ASN A 215 1.77 1.50 1.93
CA ASN A 215 2.61 1.65 0.74
C ASN A 215 3.94 2.35 1.06
N SER A 216 4.07 2.96 2.25
CA SER A 216 5.32 3.58 2.71
C SER A 216 6.48 2.60 2.59
N GLY A 217 7.54 2.97 1.88
CA GLY A 217 8.71 2.16 1.59
C GLY A 217 8.53 1.12 0.49
N GLY A 218 7.36 1.02 -0.13
CA GLY A 218 7.08 0.14 -1.26
C GLY A 218 7.70 0.61 -2.58
N ALA A 219 7.56 -0.22 -3.63
CA ALA A 219 8.05 0.09 -4.96
C ALA A 219 7.08 0.98 -5.75
N TRP A 220 7.66 1.74 -6.65
CA TRP A 220 6.97 2.57 -7.64
C TRP A 220 7.51 2.28 -9.03
#